data_3ed951f37dcc8cd57f2d063a5936f4c2
#
_entry.id   3ed951f37dcc8cd57f2d063a5936f4c2
#
_cell.length_a   1.000
_cell.length_b   1.000
_cell.length_c   1.000
_cell.angle_alpha   90.00
_cell.angle_beta   90.00
_cell.angle_gamma   90.00
#
_symmetry.space_group_name_H-M   'P 1'
#
loop_
_entity.id
_entity.type
_entity.pdbx_description
1 polymer ?
#
loop_
_entity_poly.entity_id
_entity_poly.type
_entity_poly.pdbx_seq_one_letter_code
_entity_poly.pdbx_strand_id
1 'polypeptide(L)'
;ANAEKVSDILRYADIALYEVKLQGKHGALAYQPDFHNSKRTQLGFALSDISDNLPGAFFIYRADKEDERILYANQEMLQLTGCIDLDDFMHFTKHQFRNLVHPEDLTQVEESIWHQIESGTNGYNDYVKYRLAAKDGTYKTVLDYGRIVESEYYGSVFYVLVVDYEFIKTHYDD
;
A
#
# COMPACT_ATOMS: atom_id res chain seq x y z
N ALA A 1 0.08 -32.69 -12.48
CA ALA A 1 0.35 -32.09 -11.19
C ALA A 1 0.62 -33.19 -10.18
N ASN A 2 1.81 -33.19 -9.56
CA ASN A 2 2.15 -34.14 -8.51
C ASN A 2 1.59 -33.60 -7.19
N ALA A 3 0.34 -33.96 -6.88
CA ALA A 3 -0.22 -33.66 -5.57
C ALA A 3 0.18 -34.80 -4.61
N GLU A 4 0.86 -34.46 -3.53
CA GLU A 4 1.30 -35.45 -2.53
C GLU A 4 0.21 -35.73 -1.49
N LYS A 5 -0.78 -34.82 -1.36
CA LYS A 5 -1.89 -34.90 -0.39
C LYS A 5 -3.22 -34.51 -1.01
N VAL A 6 -4.32 -35.02 -0.43
CA VAL A 6 -5.69 -34.66 -0.85
C VAL A 6 -5.92 -33.14 -0.77
N SER A 7 -5.34 -32.47 0.23
CA SER A 7 -5.38 -31.02 0.37
C SER A 7 -4.77 -30.29 -0.83
N ASP A 8 -3.74 -30.84 -1.45
CA ASP A 8 -3.10 -30.24 -2.61
C ASP A 8 -3.98 -30.36 -3.85
N ILE A 9 -4.68 -31.49 -4.01
CA ILE A 9 -5.63 -31.71 -5.11
C ILE A 9 -6.77 -30.69 -5.02
N LEU A 10 -7.35 -30.50 -3.84
CA LEU A 10 -8.42 -29.53 -3.62
C LEU A 10 -7.94 -28.10 -3.90
N ARG A 11 -6.76 -27.74 -3.41
CA ARG A 11 -6.16 -26.44 -3.65
C ARG A 11 -5.91 -26.18 -5.14
N TYR A 12 -5.38 -27.18 -5.87
CA TYR A 12 -5.11 -27.06 -7.31
C TYR A 12 -6.40 -26.97 -8.13
N ALA A 13 -7.44 -27.68 -7.72
CA ALA A 13 -8.76 -27.59 -8.35
C ALA A 13 -9.38 -26.20 -8.13
N ASP A 14 -9.24 -25.64 -6.94
CA ASP A 14 -9.75 -24.30 -6.60
C ASP A 14 -9.05 -23.20 -7.39
N ILE A 15 -7.72 -23.31 -7.55
CA ILE A 15 -6.93 -22.40 -8.37
C ILE A 15 -7.35 -22.47 -9.84
N ALA A 16 -7.49 -23.68 -10.40
CA ALA A 16 -7.92 -23.86 -11.78
C ALA A 16 -9.35 -23.34 -12.02
N LEU A 17 -10.26 -23.55 -11.07
CA LEU A 17 -11.62 -23.03 -11.12
C LEU A 17 -11.64 -21.49 -11.09
N TYR A 18 -10.77 -20.89 -10.31
CA TYR A 18 -10.62 -19.43 -10.26
C TYR A 18 -10.18 -18.87 -11.61
N GLU A 19 -9.18 -19.48 -12.26
CA GLU A 19 -8.72 -19.09 -13.59
C GLU A 19 -9.84 -19.17 -14.66
N VAL A 20 -10.66 -20.23 -14.64
CA VAL A 20 -11.82 -20.34 -15.52
C VAL A 20 -12.82 -19.21 -15.31
N LYS A 21 -13.04 -18.80 -14.05
CA LYS A 21 -13.95 -17.69 -13.71
C LYS A 21 -13.42 -16.35 -14.23
N LEU A 22 -12.10 -16.13 -14.19
CA LEU A 22 -11.45 -14.94 -14.73
C LEU A 22 -11.54 -14.85 -16.25
N GLN A 23 -11.49 -15.97 -16.95
CA GLN A 23 -11.57 -16.06 -18.42
C GLN A 23 -13.00 -16.04 -18.98
N GLY A 24 -13.98 -15.56 -18.20
CA GLY A 24 -15.35 -15.39 -18.68
C GLY A 24 -16.31 -16.52 -18.32
N LYS A 25 -15.94 -17.40 -17.39
CA LYS A 25 -16.78 -18.49 -16.84
C LYS A 25 -17.20 -19.59 -17.83
N HIS A 26 -16.54 -19.67 -18.99
CA HIS A 26 -16.82 -20.70 -20.00
C HIS A 26 -15.57 -21.54 -20.22
N GLY A 27 -15.61 -22.83 -19.85
CA GLY A 27 -14.53 -23.77 -20.11
C GLY A 27 -14.15 -24.64 -18.93
N ALA A 28 -13.15 -25.49 -19.15
CA ALA A 28 -12.48 -26.30 -18.16
C ALA A 28 -10.98 -26.17 -18.37
N LEU A 29 -10.24 -25.93 -17.29
CA LEU A 29 -8.79 -25.85 -17.30
C LEU A 29 -8.21 -26.90 -16.36
N ALA A 30 -7.16 -27.58 -16.81
CA ALA A 30 -6.33 -28.37 -15.92
C ALA A 30 -5.35 -27.44 -15.19
N TYR A 31 -5.13 -27.73 -13.91
CA TYR A 31 -4.16 -26.99 -13.13
C TYR A 31 -2.77 -27.03 -13.79
N GLN A 32 -2.11 -25.88 -13.84
CA GLN A 32 -0.73 -25.72 -14.27
C GLN A 32 0.07 -25.02 -13.17
N PRO A 33 1.35 -25.38 -12.94
CA PRO A 33 2.17 -24.75 -11.91
C PRO A 33 2.28 -23.22 -12.05
N ASP A 34 2.23 -22.72 -13.28
CA ASP A 34 2.30 -21.29 -13.59
C ASP A 34 1.07 -20.50 -13.11
N PHE A 35 -0.04 -21.16 -12.78
CA PHE A 35 -1.21 -20.51 -12.18
C PHE A 35 -0.94 -19.94 -10.78
N HIS A 36 0.11 -20.41 -10.10
CA HIS A 36 0.57 -19.76 -8.86
C HIS A 36 1.21 -18.40 -9.08
N ASN A 37 1.75 -18.15 -10.27
CA ASN A 37 2.35 -16.90 -10.68
C ASN A 37 1.36 -16.01 -11.45
N SER A 38 0.17 -16.52 -11.79
CA SER A 38 -0.87 -15.66 -12.32
C SER A 38 -1.27 -14.70 -11.21
N LYS A 39 -0.85 -13.43 -11.38
CA LYS A 39 -1.24 -12.35 -10.49
C LYS A 39 -2.76 -12.40 -10.38
N ARG A 40 -3.28 -12.60 -9.16
CA ARG A 40 -4.72 -12.65 -8.92
C ARG A 40 -5.32 -11.37 -9.49
N THR A 41 -5.96 -11.48 -10.63
CA THR A 41 -6.63 -10.36 -11.29
C THR A 41 -8.08 -10.35 -10.85
N GLN A 42 -8.48 -9.30 -10.18
CA GLN A 42 -9.88 -9.06 -9.86
C GLN A 42 -10.44 -8.13 -10.93
N LEU A 43 -11.53 -8.51 -11.60
CA LEU A 43 -12.15 -7.73 -12.68
C LEU A 43 -11.26 -7.45 -13.91
N GLY A 44 -10.24 -8.28 -14.15
CA GLY A 44 -9.33 -8.11 -15.28
C GLY A 44 -8.16 -7.14 -15.03
N PHE A 45 -8.01 -6.65 -13.81
CA PHE A 45 -6.87 -5.81 -13.41
C PHE A 45 -5.95 -6.56 -12.46
N ALA A 46 -4.64 -6.54 -12.69
CA ALA A 46 -3.67 -6.98 -11.70
C ALA A 46 -3.63 -5.99 -10.54
N LEU A 47 -3.43 -6.44 -9.29
CA LEU A 47 -3.29 -5.54 -8.14
C LEU A 47 -2.14 -4.53 -8.34
N SER A 48 -1.05 -4.95 -8.98
CA SER A 48 0.04 -4.05 -9.37
C SER A 48 -0.43 -2.96 -10.32
N ASP A 49 -1.27 -3.33 -11.32
CA ASP A 49 -1.76 -2.36 -12.30
C ASP A 49 -2.67 -1.31 -11.65
N ILE A 50 -3.45 -1.70 -10.64
CA ILE A 50 -4.27 -0.77 -9.87
C ILE A 50 -3.38 0.15 -9.04
N SER A 51 -2.44 -0.39 -8.28
CA SER A 51 -1.60 0.41 -7.39
C SER A 51 -0.65 1.34 -8.14
N ASP A 52 -0.10 0.90 -9.28
CA ASP A 52 0.82 1.69 -10.10
C ASP A 52 0.12 2.76 -10.94
N ASN A 53 -1.21 2.65 -11.10
CA ASN A 53 -2.03 3.62 -11.84
C ASN A 53 -3.01 4.40 -10.94
N LEU A 54 -2.88 4.30 -9.62
CA LEU A 54 -3.62 5.19 -8.72
C LEU A 54 -3.16 6.64 -8.94
N PRO A 55 -4.08 7.61 -9.09
CA PRO A 55 -3.72 9.02 -9.26
C PRO A 55 -3.34 9.65 -7.91
N GLY A 56 -2.20 9.26 -7.37
CA GLY A 56 -1.69 9.76 -6.11
C GLY A 56 -0.62 8.86 -5.51
N ALA A 57 0.24 9.45 -4.70
CA ALA A 57 1.24 8.72 -3.96
C ALA A 57 0.57 7.82 -2.92
N PHE A 58 0.95 6.55 -2.91
CA PHE A 58 0.35 5.55 -2.04
C PHE A 58 1.42 4.64 -1.44
N PHE A 59 1.30 4.35 -0.15
CA PHE A 59 2.16 3.39 0.53
C PHE A 59 1.42 2.63 1.63
N ILE A 60 2.02 1.54 2.09
CA ILE A 60 1.49 0.69 3.17
C ILE A 60 2.58 0.51 4.21
N TYR A 61 2.23 0.68 5.49
CA TYR A 61 3.14 0.40 6.60
C TYR A 61 2.42 -0.30 7.76
N ARG A 62 3.17 -0.94 8.65
CA ARG A 62 2.61 -1.63 9.82
C ARG A 62 2.04 -0.62 10.81
N ALA A 63 0.83 -0.89 11.29
CA ALA A 63 0.18 -0.11 12.33
C ALA A 63 0.65 -0.59 13.71
N ASP A 64 1.94 -0.33 14.01
CA ASP A 64 2.60 -0.70 15.26
C ASP A 64 3.47 0.47 15.69
N LYS A 65 3.23 1.01 16.90
CA LYS A 65 3.94 2.20 17.43
C LYS A 65 5.46 2.01 17.57
N GLU A 66 5.91 0.76 17.70
CA GLU A 66 7.32 0.41 17.86
C GLU A 66 7.98 -0.02 16.52
N ASP A 67 7.18 -0.53 15.57
CA ASP A 67 7.65 -1.03 14.28
C ASP A 67 6.74 -0.53 13.13
N GLU A 68 6.91 0.73 12.76
CA GLU A 68 6.19 1.37 11.64
C GLU A 68 6.80 1.00 10.28
N ARG A 69 7.10 -0.28 10.08
CA ARG A 69 7.80 -0.77 8.90
C ARG A 69 6.97 -0.58 7.64
N ILE A 70 7.56 0.09 6.66
CA ILE A 70 6.99 0.24 5.32
C ILE A 70 7.06 -1.11 4.60
N LEU A 71 5.94 -1.51 4.03
CA LEU A 71 5.75 -2.78 3.32
C LEU A 71 5.67 -2.59 1.81
N TYR A 72 5.15 -1.45 1.36
CA TYR A 72 4.92 -1.17 -0.05
C TYR A 72 4.86 0.34 -0.31
N ALA A 73 5.25 0.76 -1.52
CA ALA A 73 5.01 2.09 -2.07
C ALA A 73 4.79 1.98 -3.59
N ASN A 74 3.88 2.80 -4.14
CA ASN A 74 3.62 2.84 -5.58
C ASN A 74 4.56 3.82 -6.29
N GLN A 75 4.50 3.83 -7.63
CA GLN A 75 5.37 4.66 -8.47
C GLN A 75 5.23 6.16 -8.17
N GLU A 76 4.02 6.65 -7.88
CA GLU A 76 3.78 8.05 -7.54
C GLU A 76 4.45 8.44 -6.21
N MET A 77 4.49 7.52 -5.23
CA MET A 77 5.22 7.75 -3.97
C MET A 77 6.73 7.83 -4.19
N LEU A 78 7.28 6.99 -5.08
CA LEU A 78 8.69 7.04 -5.45
C LEU A 78 9.04 8.38 -6.13
N GLN A 79 8.21 8.84 -7.06
CA GLN A 79 8.39 10.13 -7.73
C GLN A 79 8.28 11.30 -6.74
N LEU A 80 7.31 11.28 -5.83
CA LEU A 80 7.10 12.32 -4.83
C LEU A 80 8.32 12.49 -3.92
N THR A 81 8.98 11.39 -3.57
CA THR A 81 10.18 11.37 -2.72
C THR A 81 11.49 11.47 -3.49
N GLY A 82 11.45 11.39 -4.84
CA GLY A 82 12.65 11.42 -5.70
C GLY A 82 13.46 10.13 -5.68
N CYS A 83 12.81 9.00 -5.37
CA CYS A 83 13.42 7.68 -5.41
C CYS A 83 13.27 7.04 -6.80
N ILE A 84 14.25 6.22 -7.20
CA ILE A 84 14.30 5.61 -8.53
C ILE A 84 13.40 4.36 -8.61
N ASP A 85 13.42 3.56 -7.56
CA ASP A 85 12.69 2.30 -7.42
C ASP A 85 12.34 2.02 -5.96
N LEU A 86 11.65 0.91 -5.71
CA LEU A 86 11.22 0.52 -4.37
C LEU A 86 12.40 0.22 -3.43
N ASP A 87 13.46 -0.41 -3.93
CA ASP A 87 14.64 -0.73 -3.11
C ASP A 87 15.35 0.57 -2.66
N ASP A 88 15.47 1.53 -3.56
CA ASP A 88 16.01 2.86 -3.26
C ASP A 88 15.15 3.61 -2.21
N PHE A 89 13.83 3.54 -2.35
CA PHE A 89 12.89 4.12 -1.38
C PHE A 89 13.00 3.45 -0.01
N MET A 90 13.05 2.12 0.03
CA MET A 90 13.20 1.37 1.27
C MET A 90 14.54 1.68 1.96
N HIS A 91 15.60 1.84 1.18
CA HIS A 91 16.91 2.24 1.71
C HIS A 91 16.89 3.68 2.26
N PHE A 92 16.32 4.63 1.51
CA PHE A 92 16.17 6.03 1.90
C PHE A 92 15.39 6.17 3.21
N THR A 93 14.24 5.47 3.32
CA THR A 93 13.38 5.51 4.51
C THR A 93 13.86 4.61 5.65
N LYS A 94 14.91 3.78 5.42
CA LYS A 94 15.32 2.71 6.34
C LYS A 94 14.14 1.81 6.75
N HIS A 95 13.23 1.58 5.80
CA HIS A 95 12.00 0.83 5.99
C HIS A 95 11.03 1.39 7.05
N GLN A 96 11.14 2.63 7.49
CA GLN A 96 10.33 3.17 8.59
C GLN A 96 9.56 4.42 8.16
N PHE A 97 8.27 4.47 8.49
CA PHE A 97 7.42 5.64 8.23
C PHE A 97 7.97 6.92 8.85
N ARG A 98 8.44 6.86 10.08
CA ARG A 98 9.00 8.01 10.79
C ARG A 98 10.11 8.74 10.05
N ASN A 99 10.84 8.05 9.18
CA ASN A 99 11.90 8.65 8.37
C ASN A 99 11.38 9.41 7.14
N LEU A 100 10.10 9.28 6.82
CA LEU A 100 9.41 10.10 5.83
C LEU A 100 8.93 11.44 6.40
N VAL A 101 8.77 11.56 7.71
CA VAL A 101 8.24 12.75 8.37
C VAL A 101 9.39 13.64 8.81
N HIS A 102 9.22 14.96 8.64
CA HIS A 102 10.18 15.94 9.17
C HIS A 102 10.35 15.75 10.69
N PRO A 103 11.59 15.74 11.24
CA PRO A 103 11.82 15.44 12.65
C PRO A 103 11.02 16.31 13.65
N GLU A 104 10.81 17.58 13.31
CA GLU A 104 10.01 18.48 14.17
C GLU A 104 8.51 18.18 14.13
N ASP A 105 8.01 17.53 13.07
CA ASP A 105 6.60 17.22 12.92
C ASP A 105 6.25 15.82 13.49
N LEU A 106 7.25 14.95 13.62
CA LEU A 106 7.08 13.52 13.88
C LEU A 106 6.18 13.21 15.07
N THR A 107 6.50 13.76 16.23
CA THR A 107 5.74 13.50 17.46
C THR A 107 4.28 13.90 17.32
N GLN A 108 4.01 15.07 16.76
CA GLN A 108 2.65 15.56 16.56
C GLN A 108 1.89 14.70 15.54
N VAL A 109 2.56 14.26 14.50
CA VAL A 109 1.96 13.40 13.45
C VAL A 109 1.57 12.05 14.04
N GLU A 110 2.50 11.35 14.71
CA GLU A 110 2.23 10.05 15.35
C GLU A 110 1.10 10.16 16.38
N GLU A 111 1.15 11.13 17.29
CA GLU A 111 0.10 11.36 18.27
C GLU A 111 -1.27 11.62 17.62
N SER A 112 -1.30 12.42 16.55
CA SER A 112 -2.55 12.74 15.84
C SER A 112 -3.14 11.52 15.15
N ILE A 113 -2.32 10.72 14.46
CA ILE A 113 -2.75 9.47 13.80
C ILE A 113 -3.39 8.55 14.84
N TRP A 114 -2.66 8.21 15.88
CA TRP A 114 -3.13 7.27 16.88
C TRP A 114 -4.34 7.79 17.67
N HIS A 115 -4.40 9.08 17.98
CA HIS A 115 -5.56 9.68 18.63
C HIS A 115 -6.83 9.55 17.77
N GLN A 116 -6.73 9.80 16.44
CA GLN A 116 -7.87 9.67 15.53
C GLN A 116 -8.34 8.20 15.42
N ILE A 117 -7.41 7.25 15.33
CA ILE A 117 -7.74 5.81 15.28
C ILE A 117 -8.34 5.33 16.60
N GLU A 118 -7.73 5.63 17.73
CA GLU A 118 -8.17 5.17 19.06
C GLU A 118 -9.49 5.82 19.49
N SER A 119 -9.74 7.07 19.11
CA SER A 119 -11.02 7.75 19.40
C SER A 119 -12.19 7.22 18.59
N GLY A 120 -11.93 6.58 17.45
CA GLY A 120 -12.93 6.09 16.52
C GLY A 120 -13.80 7.18 15.88
N THR A 121 -13.43 8.46 16.04
CA THR A 121 -14.22 9.62 15.57
C THR A 121 -14.37 9.60 14.04
N ASN A 122 -13.32 9.16 13.34
CA ASN A 122 -13.29 9.06 11.88
C ASN A 122 -13.42 7.61 11.37
N GLY A 123 -13.98 6.72 12.19
CA GLY A 123 -13.97 5.28 11.93
C GLY A 123 -12.54 4.71 12.04
N TYR A 124 -12.07 4.11 10.96
CA TYR A 124 -10.72 3.53 10.87
C TYR A 124 -9.74 4.41 10.06
N ASN A 125 -10.04 5.72 9.95
CA ASN A 125 -9.25 6.64 9.13
C ASN A 125 -8.59 7.71 9.98
N ASP A 126 -7.47 8.21 9.49
CA ASP A 126 -6.78 9.39 9.99
C ASP A 126 -6.48 10.37 8.86
N TYR A 127 -6.27 11.64 9.24
CA TYR A 127 -5.95 12.74 8.33
C TYR A 127 -4.89 13.60 9.00
N VAL A 128 -3.72 13.68 8.41
CA VAL A 128 -2.64 14.51 8.95
C VAL A 128 -1.96 15.32 7.85
N LYS A 129 -1.44 16.47 8.24
CA LYS A 129 -0.64 17.36 7.39
C LYS A 129 0.74 17.45 7.98
N TYR A 130 1.76 17.19 7.18
CA TYR A 130 3.15 17.27 7.62
C TYR A 130 4.12 17.57 6.48
N ARG A 131 5.37 17.80 6.83
CA ARG A 131 6.48 17.94 5.87
C ARG A 131 7.06 16.56 5.57
N LEU A 132 6.88 16.09 4.34
CA LEU A 132 7.40 14.82 3.82
C LEU A 132 8.84 15.02 3.34
N ALA A 133 9.75 14.15 3.75
CA ALA A 133 11.14 14.14 3.32
C ALA A 133 11.28 13.68 1.87
N ALA A 134 12.11 14.35 1.09
CA ALA A 134 12.56 13.95 -0.23
C ALA A 134 14.06 13.61 -0.21
N LYS A 135 14.48 12.76 -1.12
CA LYS A 135 15.85 12.23 -1.21
C LYS A 135 16.91 13.31 -1.49
N ASP A 136 16.51 14.40 -2.13
CA ASP A 136 17.37 15.57 -2.39
C ASP A 136 17.61 16.45 -1.16
N GLY A 137 17.04 16.07 -0.01
CA GLY A 137 17.14 16.82 1.25
C GLY A 137 16.09 17.91 1.41
N THR A 138 15.18 18.08 0.47
CA THR A 138 14.05 19.00 0.59
C THR A 138 12.87 18.36 1.33
N TYR A 139 11.90 19.18 1.70
CA TYR A 139 10.65 18.76 2.30
C TYR A 139 9.48 19.32 1.53
N LYS A 140 8.47 18.47 1.33
CA LYS A 140 7.20 18.86 0.69
C LYS A 140 6.08 18.83 1.72
N THR A 141 5.25 19.85 1.76
CA THR A 141 4.05 19.81 2.60
C THR A 141 3.00 18.89 1.94
N VAL A 142 2.55 17.89 2.67
CA VAL A 142 1.59 16.91 2.17
C VAL A 142 0.37 16.80 3.07
N LEU A 143 -0.73 16.34 2.48
CA LEU A 143 -1.89 15.80 3.19
C LEU A 143 -1.81 14.27 3.06
N ASP A 144 -1.88 13.63 4.19
CA ASP A 144 -1.88 12.19 4.35
C ASP A 144 -3.27 11.74 4.78
N TYR A 145 -3.82 10.79 4.07
CA TYR A 145 -5.07 10.15 4.37
C TYR A 145 -4.82 8.67 4.59
N GLY A 146 -4.78 8.27 5.85
CA GLY A 146 -4.53 6.90 6.29
C GLY A 146 -5.82 6.14 6.61
N ARG A 147 -5.74 4.83 6.48
CA ARG A 147 -6.77 3.89 6.92
C ARG A 147 -6.13 2.66 7.53
N ILE A 148 -6.49 2.33 8.78
CA ILE A 148 -6.07 1.08 9.39
C ILE A 148 -6.92 -0.09 8.89
N VAL A 149 -6.24 -1.19 8.52
CA VAL A 149 -6.85 -2.40 7.96
C VAL A 149 -6.16 -3.62 8.57
N GLU A 150 -6.94 -4.66 8.88
CA GLU A 150 -6.39 -5.96 9.27
C GLU A 150 -5.92 -6.74 8.04
N SER A 151 -4.65 -7.07 8.02
CA SER A 151 -4.02 -7.90 6.98
C SER A 151 -3.84 -9.32 7.49
N GLU A 152 -4.16 -10.30 6.65
CA GLU A 152 -3.97 -11.73 6.97
C GLU A 152 -2.51 -12.09 7.27
N TYR A 153 -1.54 -11.40 6.65
CA TYR A 153 -0.11 -11.74 6.75
C TYR A 153 0.69 -10.81 7.66
N TYR A 154 0.25 -9.56 7.84
CA TYR A 154 1.04 -8.52 8.51
C TYR A 154 0.40 -8.00 9.80
N GLY A 155 -0.82 -8.50 10.16
CA GLY A 155 -1.62 -7.90 11.22
C GLY A 155 -2.18 -6.54 10.81
N SER A 156 -2.32 -5.62 11.74
CA SER A 156 -2.82 -4.27 11.44
C SER A 156 -1.80 -3.50 10.60
N VAL A 157 -2.28 -2.89 9.52
CA VAL A 157 -1.48 -2.05 8.61
C VAL A 157 -2.22 -0.75 8.29
N PHE A 158 -1.50 0.32 7.99
CA PHE A 158 -2.04 1.52 7.41
C PHE A 158 -1.92 1.50 5.88
N TYR A 159 -3.01 1.76 5.19
CA TYR A 159 -3.06 2.13 3.80
C TYR A 159 -3.12 3.63 3.72
N VAL A 160 -2.16 4.26 3.04
CA VAL A 160 -1.97 5.70 3.06
C VAL A 160 -1.95 6.29 1.66
N LEU A 161 -2.83 7.24 1.41
CA LEU A 161 -2.81 8.09 0.23
C LEU A 161 -2.21 9.44 0.62
N VAL A 162 -1.20 9.88 -0.13
CA VAL A 162 -0.49 11.14 0.09
C VAL A 162 -0.73 12.07 -1.07
N VAL A 163 -1.05 13.32 -0.76
CA VAL A 163 -1.29 14.35 -1.77
C VAL A 163 -0.40 15.56 -1.47
N ASP A 164 0.27 16.08 -2.51
CA ASP A 164 1.06 17.31 -2.41
C ASP A 164 0.12 18.50 -2.14
N TYR A 165 0.29 19.12 -0.98
CA TYR A 165 -0.58 20.21 -0.54
C TYR A 165 -0.42 21.48 -1.38
N GLU A 166 0.79 21.78 -1.82
CA GLU A 166 1.03 22.95 -2.66
C GLU A 166 0.40 22.80 -4.05
N PHE A 167 0.37 21.57 -4.57
CA PHE A 167 -0.33 21.28 -5.81
C PHE A 167 -1.84 21.53 -5.68
N ILE A 168 -2.47 21.05 -4.59
CA ILE A 168 -3.90 21.29 -4.35
C ILE A 168 -4.16 22.79 -4.22
N LYS A 169 -3.41 23.48 -3.36
CA LYS A 169 -3.57 24.91 -3.11
C LYS A 169 -3.47 25.74 -4.39
N THR A 170 -2.52 25.42 -5.27
CA THR A 170 -2.30 26.18 -6.51
C THR A 170 -3.43 25.99 -7.53
N HIS A 171 -4.13 24.83 -7.50
CA HIS A 171 -5.11 24.48 -8.53
C HIS A 171 -6.57 24.60 -8.08
N TYR A 172 -6.82 24.73 -6.76
CA TYR A 172 -8.18 24.71 -6.21
C TYR A 172 -8.52 25.88 -5.28
N ASP A 173 -7.54 26.74 -4.92
CA ASP A 173 -7.79 28.00 -4.20
C ASP A 173 -8.02 29.16 -5.20
N ASP A 174 -9.12 29.09 -5.94
CA ASP A 174 -9.73 30.22 -6.67
C ASP A 174 -10.86 30.85 -5.85
#